data_2bc697f522774828f6694069290804c0
#
_entry.id   2bc697f522774828f6694069290804c0
#
_cell.length_a   1.000
_cell.length_b   1.000
_cell.length_c   1.000
_cell.angle_alpha   90.00
_cell.angle_beta   90.00
_cell.angle_gamma   90.00
#
_symmetry.space_group_name_H-M   'P 1'
#
loop_
_entity.id
_entity.type
_entity.pdbx_description
1 polymer ?
#
loop_
_entity_poly.entity_id
_entity_poly.type
_entity_poly.pdbx_seq_one_letter_code
_entity_poly.pdbx_strand_id
1 'polypeptide(L)'
;STGDYKATSTFYLKNGKITNSTLKGDNSDVVECIYDSNDQLTKVITKDNSTNISWQKGNITQLSTQSKNYSIITKFVYTNHSAKNFITLSELEDCIPAIDGVDPILFMQGYYGKFVNNLVENAFTDNKPTPTPTDEIENITYTYTLNNKGKVVTVRNNNGNIRSYTWK
;
A
#
# COMPACT_ATOMS: atom_id res chain seq x y z
N SER A 1 1.71 -31.49 -15.65
CA SER A 1 1.01 -31.57 -14.37
C SER A 1 0.96 -30.16 -13.79
N THR A 2 -0.22 -29.54 -13.80
CA THR A 2 -0.49 -28.29 -13.08
C THR A 2 -0.64 -28.66 -11.61
N GLY A 3 0.45 -28.57 -10.84
CA GLY A 3 0.40 -28.74 -9.41
C GLY A 3 -0.36 -27.58 -8.79
N ASP A 4 -1.42 -27.86 -8.02
CA ASP A 4 -2.13 -26.88 -7.23
C ASP A 4 -1.17 -26.30 -6.19
N TYR A 5 -0.74 -25.07 -6.40
CA TYR A 5 0.09 -24.34 -5.42
C TYR A 5 -0.80 -23.87 -4.27
N LYS A 6 -0.61 -24.45 -3.10
CA LYS A 6 -1.33 -24.03 -1.88
C LYS A 6 -0.39 -23.21 -1.00
N ALA A 7 -0.64 -21.91 -0.90
CA ALA A 7 -0.01 -21.05 0.08
C ALA A 7 -0.99 -20.80 1.24
N THR A 8 -0.47 -20.74 2.46
CA THR A 8 -1.24 -20.43 3.67
C THR A 8 -0.61 -19.26 4.38
N SER A 9 -1.39 -18.18 4.54
CA SER A 9 -1.00 -17.03 5.36
C SER A 9 -1.58 -17.18 6.78
N THR A 10 -0.76 -16.94 7.79
CA THR A 10 -1.15 -16.92 9.20
C THR A 10 -0.87 -15.54 9.75
N PHE A 11 -1.88 -14.91 10.37
CA PHE A 11 -1.76 -13.57 10.96
C PHE A 11 -1.84 -13.67 12.49
N TYR A 12 -0.93 -12.97 13.18
CA TYR A 12 -0.90 -12.86 14.63
C TYR A 12 -1.36 -11.47 15.03
N LEU A 13 -2.40 -11.40 15.87
CA LEU A 13 -3.01 -10.15 16.29
C LEU A 13 -2.71 -9.84 17.75
N LYS A 14 -2.47 -8.56 18.02
CA LYS A 14 -2.43 -8.00 19.39
C LYS A 14 -3.30 -6.73 19.41
N ASN A 15 -4.24 -6.67 20.33
CA ASN A 15 -5.21 -5.56 20.43
C ASN A 15 -5.95 -5.29 19.09
N GLY A 16 -6.33 -6.34 18.37
CA GLY A 16 -7.05 -6.25 17.09
C GLY A 16 -6.18 -5.85 15.89
N LYS A 17 -4.87 -5.67 16.05
CA LYS A 17 -3.93 -5.33 14.97
C LYS A 17 -2.97 -6.46 14.69
N ILE A 18 -2.62 -6.65 13.41
CA ILE A 18 -1.63 -7.62 12.97
C ILE A 18 -0.25 -7.13 13.41
N THR A 19 0.42 -7.90 14.28
CA THR A 19 1.80 -7.62 14.69
C THR A 19 2.81 -8.40 13.87
N ASN A 20 2.40 -9.60 13.43
CA ASN A 20 3.24 -10.46 12.60
C ASN A 20 2.36 -11.25 11.64
N SER A 21 2.92 -11.64 10.50
CA SER A 21 2.33 -12.67 9.64
C SER A 21 3.40 -13.63 9.13
N THR A 22 2.97 -14.84 8.77
CA THR A 22 3.84 -15.84 8.14
C THR A 22 3.16 -16.38 6.90
N LEU A 23 3.88 -16.48 5.81
CA LEU A 23 3.46 -17.17 4.60
C LEU A 23 4.17 -18.53 4.56
N LYS A 24 3.39 -19.62 4.56
CA LYS A 24 3.92 -20.97 4.35
C LYS A 24 3.77 -21.36 2.89
N GLY A 25 4.87 -21.67 2.24
CA GLY A 25 5.03 -22.11 0.86
C GLY A 25 6.51 -22.40 0.64
N ASP A 26 6.96 -22.48 -0.62
CA ASP A 26 8.36 -22.77 -0.96
C ASP A 26 9.34 -21.68 -0.45
N ASN A 27 8.82 -20.48 -0.16
CA ASN A 27 9.54 -19.40 0.54
C ASN A 27 8.73 -18.97 1.75
N SER A 28 9.03 -19.48 2.95
CA SER A 28 8.41 -19.00 4.18
C SER A 28 8.91 -17.60 4.49
N ASP A 29 8.02 -16.62 4.40
CA ASP A 29 8.29 -15.24 4.73
C ASP A 29 7.64 -14.86 6.06
N VAL A 30 8.35 -14.07 6.87
CA VAL A 30 7.86 -13.54 8.14
C VAL A 30 7.80 -12.03 8.00
N VAL A 31 6.64 -11.46 8.29
CA VAL A 31 6.42 -10.02 8.29
C VAL A 31 6.21 -9.55 9.73
N GLU A 32 6.92 -8.52 10.14
CA GLU A 32 6.75 -7.83 11.43
C GLU A 32 6.21 -6.43 11.21
N CYS A 33 5.20 -6.03 12.00
CA CYS A 33 4.52 -4.75 11.93
C CYS A 33 4.73 -3.95 13.22
N ILE A 34 5.19 -2.69 13.11
CA ILE A 34 5.46 -1.79 14.23
C ILE A 34 4.53 -0.58 14.12
N TYR A 35 3.93 -0.19 15.26
CA TYR A 35 2.95 0.88 15.36
C TYR A 35 3.41 1.99 16.31
N ASP A 36 2.94 3.21 16.07
CA ASP A 36 3.07 4.31 17.03
C ASP A 36 1.92 4.31 18.08
N SER A 37 1.96 5.28 18.99
CA SER A 37 0.92 5.47 20.02
C SER A 37 -0.44 5.91 19.45
N ASN A 38 -0.51 6.31 18.18
CA ASN A 38 -1.72 6.74 17.49
C ASN A 38 -2.35 5.60 16.67
N ASP A 39 -1.86 4.36 16.82
CA ASP A 39 -2.27 3.19 16.03
C ASP A 39 -1.96 3.31 14.53
N GLN A 40 -0.95 4.09 14.15
CA GLN A 40 -0.45 4.18 12.78
C GLN A 40 0.68 3.18 12.58
N LEU A 41 0.62 2.39 11.50
CA LEU A 41 1.71 1.51 11.08
C LEU A 41 2.91 2.36 10.68
N THR A 42 4.03 2.26 11.40
CA THR A 42 5.22 3.09 11.18
C THR A 42 6.37 2.33 10.55
N LYS A 43 6.35 0.99 10.65
CA LYS A 43 7.39 0.16 10.04
C LYS A 43 6.86 -1.23 9.72
N VAL A 44 7.31 -1.77 8.59
CA VAL A 44 7.13 -3.17 8.19
C VAL A 44 8.51 -3.76 7.92
N ILE A 45 8.76 -4.96 8.43
CA ILE A 45 10.00 -5.70 8.24
C ILE A 45 9.63 -7.04 7.63
N THR A 46 10.17 -7.33 6.46
CA THR A 46 10.13 -8.65 5.80
C THR A 46 11.51 -9.29 5.88
N LYS A 47 11.64 -10.49 5.35
CA LYS A 47 12.94 -11.17 5.27
C LYS A 47 14.00 -10.35 4.51
N ASP A 48 13.59 -9.70 3.43
CA ASP A 48 14.50 -9.04 2.48
C ASP A 48 14.48 -7.52 2.56
N ASN A 49 13.43 -6.94 3.17
CA ASN A 49 13.16 -5.50 3.16
C ASN A 49 12.77 -4.95 4.52
N SER A 50 13.02 -3.66 4.69
CA SER A 50 12.47 -2.87 5.80
C SER A 50 11.90 -1.58 5.25
N THR A 51 10.60 -1.33 5.49
CA THR A 51 9.89 -0.13 5.03
C THR A 51 9.51 0.74 6.22
N ASN A 52 10.02 1.96 6.27
CA ASN A 52 9.58 2.99 7.21
C ASN A 52 8.45 3.80 6.58
N ILE A 53 7.42 4.13 7.38
CA ILE A 53 6.19 4.77 6.95
C ILE A 53 6.01 6.08 7.70
N SER A 54 5.94 7.19 6.97
CA SER A 54 5.73 8.52 7.54
C SER A 54 4.28 8.96 7.34
N TRP A 55 3.67 9.53 8.39
CA TRP A 55 2.29 9.98 8.40
C TRP A 55 2.17 11.49 8.64
N GLN A 56 1.21 12.12 7.97
CA GLN A 56 0.80 13.50 8.25
C GLN A 56 -0.71 13.65 8.00
N LYS A 57 -1.42 14.27 8.93
CA LYS A 57 -2.87 14.56 8.83
C LYS A 57 -3.71 13.31 8.48
N GLY A 58 -3.31 12.13 8.98
CA GLY A 58 -4.01 10.87 8.74
C GLY A 58 -3.78 10.24 7.35
N ASN A 59 -2.74 10.68 6.64
CA ASN A 59 -2.31 10.10 5.37
C ASN A 59 -0.83 9.70 5.43
N ILE A 60 -0.47 8.63 4.72
CA ILE A 60 0.93 8.24 4.53
C ILE A 60 1.57 9.20 3.56
N THR A 61 2.57 9.97 4.00
CA THR A 61 3.26 10.94 3.14
C THR A 61 4.51 10.39 2.47
N GLN A 62 5.11 9.36 3.06
CA GLN A 62 6.30 8.72 2.49
C GLN A 62 6.40 7.26 2.93
N LEU A 63 6.83 6.42 2.00
CA LEU A 63 7.42 5.10 2.24
C LEU A 63 8.91 5.17 1.94
N SER A 64 9.73 4.58 2.82
CA SER A 64 11.17 4.46 2.63
C SER A 64 11.56 3.02 2.83
N THR A 65 11.71 2.30 1.73
CA THR A 65 12.05 0.88 1.70
C THR A 65 13.54 0.70 1.48
N GLN A 66 14.16 -0.07 2.33
CA GLN A 66 15.56 -0.46 2.26
C GLN A 66 15.68 -1.97 2.12
N SER A 67 16.43 -2.42 1.13
CA SER A 67 16.87 -3.80 0.92
C SER A 67 18.40 -3.85 0.85
N LYS A 68 18.94 -5.05 0.75
CA LYS A 68 20.38 -5.25 0.51
C LYS A 68 20.83 -4.63 -0.83
N ASN A 69 19.96 -4.67 -1.85
CA ASN A 69 20.32 -4.37 -3.24
C ASN A 69 19.67 -3.09 -3.77
N TYR A 70 18.76 -2.46 -3.04
CA TYR A 70 18.07 -1.24 -3.49
C TYR A 70 17.55 -0.42 -2.31
N SER A 71 17.30 0.84 -2.60
CA SER A 71 16.57 1.77 -1.73
C SER A 71 15.50 2.46 -2.56
N ILE A 72 14.26 2.44 -2.06
CA ILE A 72 13.11 3.08 -2.72
C ILE A 72 12.51 4.10 -1.78
N ILE A 73 12.30 5.32 -2.28
CA ILE A 73 11.54 6.34 -1.59
C ILE A 73 10.33 6.70 -2.43
N THR A 74 9.13 6.45 -1.91
CA THR A 74 7.88 6.87 -2.53
C THR A 74 7.23 7.95 -1.69
N LYS A 75 6.92 9.11 -2.29
CA LYS A 75 6.22 10.23 -1.66
C LYS A 75 4.83 10.38 -2.26
N PHE A 76 3.85 10.74 -1.43
CA PHE A 76 2.45 10.85 -1.83
C PHE A 76 1.89 12.25 -1.60
N VAL A 77 1.10 12.71 -2.56
CA VAL A 77 0.19 13.86 -2.44
C VAL A 77 -1.23 13.34 -2.53
N TYR A 78 -2.15 13.95 -1.81
CA TYR A 78 -3.52 13.48 -1.65
C TYR A 78 -4.53 14.50 -2.14
N THR A 79 -5.62 14.00 -2.74
CA THR A 79 -6.81 14.78 -3.05
C THR A 79 -7.58 15.14 -1.77
N ASN A 80 -8.61 15.98 -1.91
CA ASN A 80 -9.59 16.22 -0.84
C ASN A 80 -10.67 15.12 -0.77
N HIS A 81 -10.65 14.13 -1.66
CA HIS A 81 -11.64 13.05 -1.69
C HIS A 81 -11.30 11.98 -0.66
N SER A 82 -12.29 11.58 0.13
CA SER A 82 -12.12 10.55 1.15
C SER A 82 -11.81 9.19 0.52
N ALA A 83 -10.80 8.49 1.03
CA ALA A 83 -10.48 7.12 0.66
C ALA A 83 -11.62 6.13 0.96
N LYS A 84 -12.51 6.46 1.92
CA LYS A 84 -13.72 5.68 2.23
C LYS A 84 -14.77 5.68 1.11
N ASN A 85 -14.66 6.61 0.16
CA ASN A 85 -15.54 6.67 -1.00
C ASN A 85 -15.15 5.68 -2.11
N PHE A 86 -14.07 4.98 -1.91
CA PHE A 86 -13.54 3.96 -2.81
C PHE A 86 -13.70 2.61 -2.11
N ILE A 87 -14.53 1.72 -2.61
CA ILE A 87 -14.75 0.41 -2.00
C ILE A 87 -14.97 -0.64 -3.09
N THR A 88 -13.90 -1.12 -3.69
CA THR A 88 -13.83 -2.47 -4.24
C THR A 88 -12.41 -2.99 -4.11
N LEU A 89 -12.32 -4.22 -3.65
CA LEU A 89 -11.09 -4.84 -3.15
C LEU A 89 -9.99 -5.07 -4.18
N SER A 90 -10.35 -5.23 -5.46
CA SER A 90 -9.40 -5.49 -6.57
C SER A 90 -8.74 -4.22 -7.14
N GLU A 91 -9.08 -3.05 -6.63
CA GLU A 91 -8.85 -1.78 -7.33
C GLU A 91 -8.14 -0.74 -6.47
N LEU A 92 -7.92 -1.07 -5.19
CA LEU A 92 -7.22 -0.22 -4.23
C LEU A 92 -5.72 -0.11 -4.51
N GLU A 93 -5.12 -1.11 -5.13
CA GLU A 93 -3.67 -1.19 -5.32
C GLU A 93 -3.08 0.01 -6.04
N ASP A 94 -3.86 0.67 -6.92
CA ASP A 94 -3.39 1.82 -7.66
C ASP A 94 -3.65 3.18 -6.98
N CYS A 95 -4.51 3.22 -5.95
CA CYS A 95 -5.02 4.48 -5.40
C CYS A 95 -4.67 4.70 -3.93
N ILE A 96 -3.98 3.75 -3.32
CA ILE A 96 -3.45 3.82 -1.95
C ILE A 96 -1.98 3.41 -1.95
N PRO A 97 -1.22 3.83 -0.93
CA PRO A 97 0.16 3.38 -0.79
C PRO A 97 0.26 1.85 -0.69
N ALA A 98 0.93 1.23 -1.66
CA ALA A 98 1.28 -0.19 -1.59
C ALA A 98 2.47 -0.36 -0.64
N ILE A 99 2.33 -1.19 0.38
CA ILE A 99 3.36 -1.46 1.38
C ILE A 99 3.70 -2.94 1.29
N ASP A 100 4.96 -3.25 1.01
CA ASP A 100 5.42 -4.63 0.93
C ASP A 100 5.16 -5.40 2.23
N GLY A 101 4.61 -6.61 2.12
CA GLY A 101 4.20 -7.45 3.25
C GLY A 101 2.87 -7.06 3.91
N VAL A 102 2.17 -6.03 3.42
CA VAL A 102 0.86 -5.58 3.93
C VAL A 102 -0.24 -5.93 2.93
N ASP A 103 -1.21 -6.74 3.38
CA ASP A 103 -2.41 -7.01 2.59
C ASP A 103 -3.29 -5.74 2.54
N PRO A 104 -3.57 -5.18 1.35
CA PRO A 104 -4.30 -3.93 1.21
C PRO A 104 -5.75 -4.03 1.72
N ILE A 105 -6.37 -5.20 1.64
CA ILE A 105 -7.73 -5.46 2.12
C ILE A 105 -7.77 -5.40 3.64
N LEU A 106 -6.86 -6.11 4.30
CA LEU A 106 -6.76 -6.12 5.75
C LEU A 106 -6.35 -4.74 6.29
N PHE A 107 -5.52 -4.00 5.53
CA PHE A 107 -5.17 -2.61 5.87
C PHE A 107 -6.41 -1.71 5.85
N MET A 108 -7.20 -1.78 4.80
CA MET A 108 -8.45 -1.01 4.68
C MET A 108 -9.47 -1.37 5.76
N GLN A 109 -9.52 -2.64 6.20
CA GLN A 109 -10.38 -3.10 7.28
C GLN A 109 -9.89 -2.71 8.68
N GLY A 110 -8.71 -2.09 8.78
CA GLY A 110 -8.13 -1.62 10.04
C GLY A 110 -7.29 -2.64 10.80
N TYR A 111 -7.06 -3.83 10.24
CA TYR A 111 -6.19 -4.84 10.87
C TYR A 111 -4.70 -4.42 10.92
N TYR A 112 -4.30 -3.47 10.10
CA TYR A 112 -2.99 -2.81 10.17
C TYR A 112 -3.07 -1.41 10.79
N GLY A 113 -4.00 -1.19 11.70
CA GLY A 113 -4.21 0.07 12.39
C GLY A 113 -4.97 1.09 11.53
N LYS A 114 -4.62 2.37 11.63
CA LYS A 114 -5.32 3.42 10.88
C LYS A 114 -5.05 3.33 9.37
N PHE A 115 -6.11 3.43 8.60
CA PHE A 115 -6.06 3.55 7.15
C PHE A 115 -5.94 5.02 6.72
N VAL A 116 -5.47 5.28 5.49
CA VAL A 116 -5.37 6.63 4.94
C VAL A 116 -6.73 7.33 4.82
N ASN A 117 -6.76 8.63 5.03
CA ASN A 117 -8.01 9.41 5.00
C ASN A 117 -8.46 9.77 3.57
N ASN A 118 -7.51 10.02 2.67
CA ASN A 118 -7.77 10.57 1.35
C ASN A 118 -7.21 9.69 0.23
N LEU A 119 -7.73 9.88 -0.99
CA LEU A 119 -7.23 9.23 -2.21
C LEU A 119 -5.92 9.90 -2.66
N VAL A 120 -4.98 9.09 -3.12
CA VAL A 120 -3.71 9.58 -3.69
C VAL A 120 -3.97 10.37 -4.95
N GLU A 121 -3.41 11.56 -5.06
CA GLU A 121 -3.38 12.39 -6.27
C GLU A 121 -2.10 12.17 -7.07
N ASN A 122 -0.97 12.06 -6.35
CA ASN A 122 0.33 11.85 -6.97
C ASN A 122 1.18 10.90 -6.12
N ALA A 123 1.86 9.98 -6.79
CA ALA A 123 2.90 9.13 -6.23
C ALA A 123 4.22 9.36 -6.98
N PHE A 124 5.23 9.84 -6.27
CA PHE A 124 6.58 10.05 -6.79
C PHE A 124 7.51 9.00 -6.19
N THR A 125 8.08 8.16 -7.03
CA THR A 125 9.00 7.08 -6.62
C THR A 125 10.41 7.37 -7.15
N ASP A 126 11.38 7.35 -6.24
CA ASP A 126 12.81 7.41 -6.50
C ASP A 126 13.40 6.04 -6.12
N ASN A 127 13.78 5.27 -7.12
CA ASN A 127 14.37 3.93 -6.94
C ASN A 127 15.87 3.99 -7.22
N LYS A 128 16.67 3.64 -6.22
CA LYS A 128 18.14 3.62 -6.30
C LYS A 128 18.64 2.18 -6.17
N PRO A 129 18.81 1.47 -7.27
CA PRO A 129 19.45 0.16 -7.26
C PRO A 129 20.93 0.29 -6.87
N THR A 130 21.45 -0.69 -6.13
CA THR A 130 22.88 -0.85 -5.81
C THR A 130 23.39 -2.15 -6.43
N PRO A 131 24.53 -2.19 -7.16
CA PRO A 131 25.61 -1.21 -7.26
C PRO A 131 25.62 -0.34 -8.53
N THR A 132 24.65 -0.44 -9.42
CA THR A 132 24.60 0.39 -10.64
C THR A 132 23.42 1.34 -10.56
N PRO A 133 23.66 2.64 -10.28
CA PRO A 133 22.58 3.61 -10.19
C PRO A 133 22.09 3.98 -11.60
N THR A 134 21.08 3.28 -12.08
CA THR A 134 20.13 3.89 -13.00
C THR A 134 18.98 4.36 -12.10
N ASP A 135 18.97 5.65 -11.74
CA ASP A 135 17.88 6.24 -10.97
C ASP A 135 16.59 6.11 -11.81
N GLU A 136 15.74 5.17 -11.44
CA GLU A 136 14.39 5.06 -12.02
C GLU A 136 13.48 5.98 -11.23
N ILE A 137 13.14 7.11 -11.83
CA ILE A 137 12.17 8.05 -11.27
C ILE A 137 10.84 7.80 -11.94
N GLU A 138 9.84 7.45 -11.14
CA GLU A 138 8.47 7.31 -11.59
C GLU A 138 7.59 8.38 -10.93
N ASN A 139 6.74 9.01 -11.72
CA ASN A 139 5.76 9.98 -11.25
C ASN A 139 4.38 9.63 -11.80
N ILE A 140 3.53 9.07 -10.94
CA ILE A 140 2.17 8.69 -11.31
C ILE A 140 1.19 9.70 -10.72
N THR A 141 0.37 10.28 -11.59
CA THR A 141 -0.71 11.20 -11.21
C THR A 141 -2.06 10.53 -11.47
N TYR A 142 -2.96 10.61 -10.51
CA TYR A 142 -4.30 10.05 -10.58
C TYR A 142 -5.36 11.15 -10.63
N THR A 143 -6.37 10.95 -11.47
CA THR A 143 -7.57 11.77 -11.54
C THR A 143 -8.80 10.92 -11.32
N TYR A 144 -9.80 11.48 -10.61
CA TYR A 144 -10.99 10.77 -10.18
C TYR A 144 -12.24 11.45 -10.69
N THR A 145 -13.20 10.65 -11.17
CA THR A 145 -14.58 11.11 -11.41
C THR A 145 -15.47 10.50 -10.34
N LEU A 146 -16.33 11.32 -9.75
CA LEU A 146 -17.25 10.91 -8.69
C LEU A 146 -18.69 11.00 -9.19
N ASN A 147 -19.56 10.10 -8.70
CA ASN A 147 -21.00 10.24 -8.92
C ASN A 147 -21.62 11.26 -7.92
N ASN A 148 -22.92 11.50 -8.05
CA ASN A 148 -23.67 12.44 -7.19
C ASN A 148 -23.71 12.03 -5.70
N LYS A 149 -23.32 10.80 -5.35
CA LYS A 149 -23.18 10.30 -3.96
C LYS A 149 -21.73 10.37 -3.46
N GLY A 150 -20.84 11.02 -4.22
CA GLY A 150 -19.42 11.14 -3.87
C GLY A 150 -18.61 9.84 -4.02
N LYS A 151 -19.15 8.82 -4.69
CA LYS A 151 -18.42 7.57 -4.95
C LYS A 151 -17.59 7.65 -6.21
N VAL A 152 -16.37 7.13 -6.20
CA VAL A 152 -15.50 7.08 -7.38
C VAL A 152 -16.14 6.19 -8.46
N VAL A 153 -16.31 6.71 -9.66
CA VAL A 153 -16.81 5.96 -10.83
C VAL A 153 -15.75 5.78 -11.91
N THR A 154 -14.71 6.59 -11.90
CA THR A 154 -13.58 6.42 -12.81
C THR A 154 -12.29 6.86 -12.14
N VAL A 155 -11.23 6.11 -12.35
CA VAL A 155 -9.84 6.50 -12.05
C VAL A 155 -9.06 6.49 -13.34
N ARG A 156 -8.26 7.52 -13.56
CA ARG A 156 -7.31 7.60 -14.69
C ARG A 156 -5.94 7.96 -14.14
N ASN A 157 -4.89 7.32 -14.63
CA ASN A 157 -3.53 7.78 -14.39
C ASN A 157 -2.87 8.38 -15.66
N ASN A 158 -1.75 9.07 -15.48
CA ASN A 158 -1.00 9.68 -16.57
C ASN A 158 -0.32 8.66 -17.52
N ASN A 159 -0.25 7.37 -17.14
CA ASN A 159 0.23 6.29 -18.01
C ASN A 159 -0.86 5.78 -18.98
N GLY A 160 -2.05 6.41 -18.97
CA GLY A 160 -3.16 6.08 -19.85
C GLY A 160 -4.08 4.97 -19.33
N ASN A 161 -3.83 4.42 -18.16
CA ASN A 161 -4.72 3.44 -17.56
C ASN A 161 -6.01 4.10 -17.08
N ILE A 162 -7.15 3.49 -17.42
CA ILE A 162 -8.48 3.94 -17.02
C ILE A 162 -9.22 2.76 -16.41
N ARG A 163 -9.77 2.95 -15.22
CA ARG A 163 -10.65 1.98 -14.56
C ARG A 163 -12.01 2.63 -14.29
N SER A 164 -13.09 1.89 -14.53
CA SER A 164 -14.46 2.35 -14.34
C SER A 164 -15.21 1.41 -13.39
N TYR A 165 -16.06 1.99 -12.52
CA TYR A 165 -16.75 1.29 -11.45
C TYR A 165 -18.24 1.53 -11.50
N THR A 166 -19.01 0.47 -11.25
CA THR A 166 -20.48 0.52 -11.16
C THR A 166 -20.91 0.20 -9.75
N TRP A 167 -21.59 1.13 -9.11
CA TRP A 167 -22.13 0.98 -7.76
C TRP A 167 -23.59 0.50 -7.82
N LYS A 168 -23.84 -0.65 -7.23
CA LYS A 168 -25.20 -1.21 -7.07
C LYS A 168 -25.83 -0.74 -5.77
#